data_c6007ac7da273804ac34590a0aafa033
#
_entry.id   c6007ac7da273804ac34590a0aafa033
#
_cell.length_a   1.000
_cell.length_b   1.000
_cell.length_c   1.000
_cell.angle_alpha   90.00
_cell.angle_beta   90.00
_cell.angle_gamma   90.00
#
_symmetry.space_group_name_H-M   'P 1'
#
loop_
_entity.id
_entity.type
_entity.pdbx_description
1 polymer ?
#
loop_
_entity_poly.entity_id
_entity_poly.type
_entity_poly.pdbx_seq_one_letter_code
_entity_poly.pdbx_strand_id
1 'polypeptide(L)'
;VLAALQGRKLGQGIARQGFALGDMVLKRAINGRAEHNRNEWDAYHAAPAHVREWLCPPLAIAPDGSWLLVRKAENVGHCTNEQLSAVRRAIGHLFQDLHEGNIGMLDGHPVATDYGFGLRA
;
A
#
# COMPACT_ATOMS: atom_id res chain seq x y z
N VAL A 1 20.43 -11.77 1.17
CA VAL A 1 19.53 -11.83 2.32
C VAL A 1 18.13 -11.33 1.97
N LEU A 2 18.03 -10.13 1.43
CA LEU A 2 16.72 -9.62 1.00
C LEU A 2 16.09 -10.47 -0.10
N ALA A 3 16.91 -10.96 -1.03
CA ALA A 3 16.42 -11.83 -2.10
C ALA A 3 15.78 -13.12 -1.56
N ALA A 4 16.34 -13.68 -0.48
CA ALA A 4 15.79 -14.88 0.15
C ALA A 4 14.45 -14.61 0.84
N LEU A 5 14.17 -13.36 1.22
CA LEU A 5 12.94 -12.96 1.89
C LEU A 5 11.84 -12.49 0.93
N GLN A 6 12.15 -12.26 -0.33
CA GLN A 6 11.22 -11.65 -1.27
C GLN A 6 10.00 -12.50 -1.61
N GLY A 7 10.11 -13.82 -1.53
CA GLY A 7 9.01 -14.69 -1.89
C GLY A 7 8.55 -14.50 -3.34
N ARG A 8 7.27 -14.75 -3.59
CA ARG A 8 6.72 -14.67 -4.94
C ARG A 8 6.48 -13.20 -5.35
N LYS A 9 6.98 -12.83 -6.52
CA LYS A 9 6.76 -11.50 -7.07
C LYS A 9 5.29 -11.32 -7.46
N LEU A 10 4.64 -10.28 -6.94
CA LEU A 10 3.24 -9.96 -7.20
C LEU A 10 3.07 -8.98 -8.34
N GLY A 11 4.04 -8.08 -8.55
CA GLY A 11 3.94 -7.09 -9.60
C GLY A 11 5.06 -6.08 -9.54
N GLN A 12 5.10 -5.22 -10.55
CA GLN A 12 6.11 -4.18 -10.64
C GLN A 12 5.51 -2.94 -11.30
N GLY A 13 5.57 -1.81 -10.61
CA GLY A 13 5.33 -0.50 -11.18
C GLY A 13 6.64 0.21 -11.50
N ILE A 14 6.58 1.50 -11.78
CA ILE A 14 7.77 2.31 -12.07
C ILE A 14 8.59 2.61 -10.82
N ALA A 15 7.97 2.52 -9.64
CA ALA A 15 8.60 2.90 -8.37
C ALA A 15 8.94 1.71 -7.49
N ARG A 16 8.20 0.60 -7.59
CA ARG A 16 8.35 -0.50 -6.64
C ARG A 16 8.05 -1.86 -7.27
N GLN A 17 8.63 -2.89 -6.67
CA GLN A 17 8.29 -4.29 -6.91
C GLN A 17 7.65 -4.85 -5.64
N GLY A 18 6.59 -5.64 -5.79
CA GLY A 18 5.90 -6.29 -4.69
C GLY A 18 6.14 -7.79 -4.66
N PHE A 19 6.39 -8.33 -3.47
CA PHE A 19 6.64 -9.76 -3.25
C PHE A 19 5.80 -10.27 -2.08
N ALA A 20 5.15 -11.40 -2.26
CA ALA A 20 4.38 -12.03 -1.19
C ALA A 20 5.29 -12.74 -0.20
N LEU A 21 5.07 -12.51 1.10
CA LEU A 21 5.77 -13.16 2.21
C LEU A 21 4.73 -13.62 3.23
N GLY A 22 4.08 -14.76 2.99
CA GLY A 22 3.00 -15.23 3.86
C GLY A 22 1.83 -14.26 3.85
N ASP A 23 1.48 -13.71 5.01
CA ASP A 23 0.42 -12.72 5.16
C ASP A 23 0.91 -11.27 5.04
N MET A 24 2.11 -11.09 4.50
CA MET A 24 2.75 -9.80 4.30
C MET A 24 3.14 -9.61 2.84
N VAL A 25 3.35 -8.35 2.46
CA VAL A 25 3.92 -7.98 1.16
C VAL A 25 5.15 -7.12 1.39
N LEU A 26 6.25 -7.49 0.74
CA LEU A 26 7.46 -6.68 0.69
C LEU A 26 7.41 -5.79 -0.55
N LYS A 27 7.49 -4.48 -0.35
CA LYS A 27 7.56 -3.49 -1.42
C LYS A 27 9.00 -2.99 -1.52
N ARG A 28 9.69 -3.38 -2.58
CA ARG A 28 11.07 -2.96 -2.82
C ARG A 28 11.10 -1.76 -3.75
N ALA A 29 11.77 -0.70 -3.34
CA ALA A 29 11.96 0.48 -4.17
C ALA A 29 12.88 0.16 -5.35
N ILE A 30 12.52 0.65 -6.53
CA ILE A 30 13.33 0.54 -7.75
C ILE A 30 13.47 1.91 -8.40
N ASN A 31 14.39 2.04 -9.33
CA ASN A 31 14.61 3.29 -10.09
C ASN A 31 14.87 4.50 -9.19
N GLY A 32 15.51 4.29 -8.03
CA GLY A 32 15.81 5.37 -7.10
C GLY A 32 14.60 5.98 -6.40
N ARG A 33 13.49 5.23 -6.29
CA ARG A 33 12.20 5.74 -5.79
C ARG A 33 11.91 5.34 -4.34
N ALA A 34 12.94 5.36 -3.48
CA ALA A 34 12.77 5.03 -2.06
C ALA A 34 11.77 5.94 -1.34
N GLU A 35 11.56 7.16 -1.83
CA GLU A 35 10.60 8.11 -1.25
C GLU A 35 9.15 7.58 -1.30
N HIS A 36 8.79 6.72 -2.24
CA HIS A 36 7.46 6.13 -2.28
C HIS A 36 7.19 5.27 -1.05
N ASN A 37 8.18 4.50 -0.60
CA ASN A 37 8.07 3.71 0.61
C ASN A 37 7.98 4.59 1.86
N ARG A 38 8.81 5.62 1.94
CA ARG A 38 8.76 6.58 3.06
C ARG A 38 7.44 7.34 3.10
N ASN A 39 6.93 7.76 1.94
CA ASN A 39 5.65 8.48 1.86
C ASN A 39 4.49 7.60 2.36
N GLU A 40 4.47 6.34 1.99
CA GLU A 40 3.43 5.42 2.44
C GLU A 40 3.51 5.19 3.95
N TRP A 41 4.71 4.97 4.47
CA TRP A 41 4.95 4.84 5.91
C TRP A 41 4.49 6.08 6.67
N ASP A 42 4.93 7.25 6.23
CA ASP A 42 4.63 8.53 6.89
C ASP A 42 3.13 8.85 6.80
N ALA A 43 2.51 8.63 5.66
CA ALA A 43 1.08 8.89 5.46
C ALA A 43 0.23 8.07 6.43
N TYR A 44 0.56 6.79 6.60
CA TYR A 44 -0.18 5.93 7.52
C TYR A 44 -0.04 6.42 8.97
N HIS A 45 1.18 6.71 9.41
CA HIS A 45 1.44 7.09 10.79
C HIS A 45 0.96 8.50 11.13
N ALA A 46 0.88 9.38 10.14
CA ALA A 46 0.32 10.72 10.32
C ALA A 46 -1.20 10.74 10.28
N ALA A 47 -1.84 9.72 9.73
CA ALA A 47 -3.29 9.68 9.55
C ALA A 47 -4.01 9.42 10.88
N PRO A 48 -5.17 10.06 11.10
CA PRO A 48 -6.01 9.74 12.25
C PRO A 48 -6.65 8.35 12.09
N ALA A 49 -7.15 7.80 13.19
CA ALA A 49 -7.70 6.44 13.23
C ALA A 49 -8.80 6.21 12.18
N HIS A 50 -9.70 7.17 11.98
CA HIS A 50 -10.80 7.04 11.02
C HIS A 50 -10.34 7.03 9.56
N VAL A 51 -9.10 7.45 9.30
CA VAL A 51 -8.46 7.34 7.98
C VAL A 51 -7.68 6.04 7.86
N ARG A 52 -6.95 5.66 8.92
CA ARG A 52 -6.12 4.44 8.92
C ARG A 52 -6.92 3.17 8.64
N GLU A 53 -8.16 3.12 9.06
CA GLU A 53 -9.01 1.94 8.82
C GLU A 53 -9.25 1.68 7.33
N TRP A 54 -8.98 2.66 6.47
CA TRP A 54 -9.09 2.55 5.02
C TRP A 54 -7.74 2.36 4.32
N LEU A 55 -6.66 2.19 5.10
CA LEU A 55 -5.30 2.03 4.58
C LEU A 55 -4.74 0.66 4.97
N CYS A 56 -4.10 -0.02 4.04
CA CYS A 56 -3.40 -1.26 4.35
C CYS A 56 -2.17 -0.93 5.22
N PRO A 57 -2.07 -1.49 6.44
CA PRO A 57 -1.07 -1.03 7.39
C PRO A 57 0.35 -1.47 7.04
N PRO A 58 1.32 -0.55 7.06
CA PRO A 58 2.73 -0.91 6.99
C PRO A 58 3.20 -1.44 8.35
N LEU A 59 4.10 -2.41 8.31
CA LEU A 59 4.60 -3.11 9.49
C LEU A 59 6.04 -2.74 9.83
N ALA A 60 6.87 -2.49 8.82
CA ALA A 60 8.27 -2.15 8.99
C ALA A 60 8.80 -1.44 7.74
N ILE A 61 9.84 -0.65 7.91
CA ILE A 61 10.49 0.06 6.81
C ILE A 61 12.00 0.04 7.01
N ALA A 62 12.75 -0.09 5.91
CA ALA A 62 14.19 0.10 5.93
C ALA A 62 14.51 1.58 6.24
N PRO A 63 15.59 1.87 7.00
CA PRO A 63 15.96 3.25 7.32
C PRO A 63 16.12 4.16 6.11
N ASP A 64 16.58 3.61 4.98
CA ASP A 64 16.77 4.35 3.72
C ASP A 64 15.56 4.30 2.80
N GLY A 65 14.46 3.65 3.20
CA GLY A 65 13.26 3.50 2.38
C GLY A 65 13.38 2.48 1.26
N SER A 66 14.46 1.69 1.22
CA SER A 66 14.68 0.73 0.13
C SER A 66 13.65 -0.40 0.10
N TRP A 67 13.04 -0.72 1.24
CA TRP A 67 11.93 -1.66 1.30
C TRP A 67 10.91 -1.23 2.37
N LEU A 68 9.68 -1.67 2.15
CA LEU A 68 8.54 -1.48 3.07
C LEU A 68 7.81 -2.81 3.19
N LEU A 69 7.55 -3.23 4.40
CA LEU A 69 6.78 -4.45 4.69
C LEU A 69 5.39 -4.04 5.13
N VAL A 70 4.37 -4.57 4.47
CA VAL A 70 2.96 -4.25 4.76
C VAL A 70 2.15 -5.52 4.94
N ARG A 71 0.97 -5.42 5.55
CA ARG A 71 0.04 -6.53 5.58
C ARG A 71 -0.43 -6.83 4.15
N LYS A 72 -0.71 -8.11 3.89
CA LYS A 72 -1.22 -8.54 2.58
C LYS A 72 -2.74 -8.42 2.56
N ALA A 73 -3.24 -7.49 1.75
CA ALA A 73 -4.66 -7.41 1.46
C ALA A 73 -5.04 -8.49 0.44
N GLU A 74 -6.28 -8.96 0.49
CA GLU A 74 -6.80 -9.95 -0.44
C GLU A 74 -7.55 -9.27 -1.59
N ASN A 75 -7.69 -9.98 -2.69
CA ASN A 75 -8.49 -9.56 -3.86
C ASN A 75 -8.12 -8.17 -4.39
N VAL A 76 -6.85 -7.80 -4.31
CA VAL A 76 -6.38 -6.52 -4.85
C VAL A 76 -6.68 -6.46 -6.36
N GLY A 77 -7.29 -5.36 -6.79
CA GLY A 77 -7.69 -5.17 -8.18
C GLY A 77 -9.07 -5.74 -8.51
N HIS A 78 -9.77 -6.32 -7.56
CA HIS A 78 -11.07 -6.99 -7.76
C HIS A 78 -12.18 -6.47 -6.85
N CYS A 79 -12.07 -5.24 -6.37
CA CYS A 79 -13.11 -4.65 -5.53
C CYS A 79 -14.37 -4.36 -6.35
N THR A 80 -15.51 -4.33 -5.66
CA THR A 80 -16.77 -3.92 -6.27
C THR A 80 -16.79 -2.40 -6.45
N ASN A 81 -17.71 -1.91 -7.29
CA ASN A 81 -17.92 -0.47 -7.43
C ASN A 81 -18.33 0.18 -6.10
N GLU A 82 -19.11 -0.52 -5.29
CA GLU A 82 -19.52 -0.03 -3.97
C GLU A 82 -18.32 0.09 -3.03
N GLN A 83 -17.41 -0.87 -3.04
CA GLN A 83 -16.20 -0.85 -2.23
C GLN A 83 -15.28 0.31 -2.65
N LEU A 84 -15.07 0.49 -3.94
CA LEU A 84 -14.28 1.62 -4.47
C LEU A 84 -14.90 2.95 -4.08
N SER A 85 -16.21 3.09 -4.23
CA SER A 85 -16.93 4.30 -3.85
C SER A 85 -16.80 4.58 -2.35
N ALA A 86 -16.88 3.54 -1.52
CA ALA A 86 -16.73 3.70 -0.07
C ALA A 86 -15.34 4.22 0.30
N VAL A 87 -14.29 3.67 -0.30
CA VAL A 87 -12.92 4.14 -0.06
C VAL A 87 -12.76 5.59 -0.54
N ARG A 88 -13.26 5.91 -1.73
CA ARG A 88 -13.16 7.28 -2.27
C ARG A 88 -13.91 8.29 -1.41
N ARG A 89 -15.08 7.93 -0.88
CA ARG A 89 -15.81 8.82 0.02
C ARG A 89 -15.05 9.06 1.32
N ALA A 90 -14.42 8.02 1.84
CA ALA A 90 -13.72 8.10 3.13
C ALA A 90 -12.41 8.87 3.02
N ILE A 91 -11.59 8.60 2.01
CA ILE A 91 -10.21 9.09 1.92
C ILE A 91 -9.82 9.68 0.56
N GLY A 92 -10.72 9.71 -0.42
CA GLY A 92 -10.40 10.21 -1.76
C GLY A 92 -10.00 11.69 -1.82
N HIS A 93 -10.40 12.47 -0.82
CA HIS A 93 -10.01 13.87 -0.70
C HIS A 93 -8.58 14.03 -0.18
N LEU A 94 -7.99 12.97 0.37
CA LEU A 94 -6.65 12.98 0.97
C LEU A 94 -5.60 12.36 0.07
N PHE A 95 -5.96 11.31 -0.68
CA PHE A 95 -5.01 10.53 -1.46
C PHE A 95 -5.31 10.59 -2.94
N GLN A 96 -4.25 10.69 -3.73
CA GLN A 96 -4.32 10.57 -5.18
C GLN A 96 -4.36 9.11 -5.58
N ASP A 97 -4.75 8.85 -6.83
CA ASP A 97 -4.61 7.55 -7.47
C ASP A 97 -5.35 6.41 -6.78
N LEU A 98 -6.54 6.70 -6.24
CA LEU A 98 -7.42 5.66 -5.68
C LEU A 98 -8.30 5.10 -6.80
N HIS A 99 -7.88 3.97 -7.36
CA HIS A 99 -8.61 3.24 -8.38
C HIS A 99 -8.70 1.76 -8.01
N GLU A 100 -9.48 1.00 -8.76
CA GLU A 100 -9.73 -0.42 -8.48
C GLU A 100 -8.44 -1.22 -8.28
N GLY A 101 -7.40 -0.96 -9.07
CA GLY A 101 -6.13 -1.66 -8.98
C GLY A 101 -5.39 -1.48 -7.65
N ASN A 102 -5.74 -0.45 -6.87
CA ASN A 102 -5.10 -0.10 -5.60
C ASN A 102 -5.99 -0.35 -4.39
N ILE A 103 -7.06 -1.11 -4.55
CA ILE A 103 -7.97 -1.45 -3.45
C ILE A 103 -7.97 -2.96 -3.25
N GLY A 104 -7.78 -3.38 -2.02
CA GLY A 104 -7.90 -4.78 -1.61
C GLY A 104 -8.77 -4.89 -0.37
N MET A 105 -8.89 -6.11 0.14
CA MET A 105 -9.70 -6.40 1.31
C MET A 105 -8.80 -6.85 2.45
N LEU A 106 -9.02 -6.31 3.64
CA LEU A 106 -8.30 -6.68 4.83
C LEU A 106 -9.31 -6.92 5.96
N ASP A 107 -9.39 -8.16 6.42
CA ASP A 107 -10.35 -8.56 7.45
C ASP A 107 -11.79 -8.15 7.10
N GLY A 108 -12.17 -8.30 5.82
CA GLY A 108 -13.50 -7.96 5.34
C GLY A 108 -13.76 -6.48 5.09
N HIS A 109 -12.75 -5.63 5.19
CA HIS A 109 -12.87 -4.18 5.01
C HIS A 109 -12.03 -3.74 3.80
N PRO A 110 -12.57 -2.91 2.88
CA PRO A 110 -11.78 -2.41 1.76
C PRO A 110 -10.73 -1.40 2.23
N VAL A 111 -9.52 -1.55 1.71
CA VAL A 111 -8.38 -0.68 2.05
C VAL A 111 -7.59 -0.29 0.80
N ALA A 112 -7.00 0.89 0.83
CA ALA A 112 -6.02 1.30 -0.18
C ALA A 112 -4.70 0.57 0.07
N THR A 113 -4.16 -0.05 -0.97
CA THR A 113 -2.94 -0.86 -0.88
C THR A 113 -1.71 -0.17 -1.43
N ASP A 114 -1.88 0.96 -2.11
CA ASP A 114 -0.78 1.74 -2.67
C ASP A 114 -1.13 3.21 -2.55
N TYR A 115 -0.56 3.88 -1.56
CA TYR A 115 -0.80 5.30 -1.30
C TYR A 115 0.51 6.08 -1.13
N GLY A 116 1.61 5.51 -1.64
CA GLY A 116 2.95 6.13 -1.58
C GLY A 116 3.14 7.33 -2.50
N PHE A 117 2.16 7.64 -3.35
CA PHE A 117 2.19 8.87 -4.15
C PHE A 117 1.85 10.12 -3.33
N GLY A 118 1.52 9.95 -2.06
CA GLY A 118 1.36 11.03 -1.12
C GLY A 118 -0.05 11.59 -1.06
N LEU A 119 -0.19 12.57 -0.17
CA LEU A 119 -1.46 13.26 0.06
C LEU A 119 -1.74 14.25 -1.06
N ARG A 120 -3.01 14.48 -1.32
CA ARG A 120 -3.43 15.58 -2.19
C ARG A 120 -3.04 16.91 -1.54
N ALA A 121 -2.51 17.78 -2.37
CA ALA A 121 -2.16 19.11 -1.93
C ALA A 121 -3.41 19.96 -1.65
#